data_3ad8df28212f8a70fc64e37ac3572764
#
_entry.id   3ad8df28212f8a70fc64e37ac3572764
#
_cell.length_a   1.000
_cell.length_b   1.000
_cell.length_c   1.000
_cell.angle_alpha   90.00
_cell.angle_beta   90.00
_cell.angle_gamma   90.00
#
_symmetry.space_group_name_H-M   'P 1'
#
loop_
_entity.id
_entity.type
_entity.pdbx_description
1 polymer ?
#
loop_
_entity_poly.entity_id
_entity_poly.type
_entity_poly.pdbx_seq_one_letter_code
_entity_poly.pdbx_strand_id
1 'polypeptide(L)'
;MLELLIVMGIFVIVITATSQMFVSLLSEFKQQSKITVTNIEGILGLEMMRRDIENAGYGLPWEGLPSAGAYAEVGAGGDAEAIALNDAPPNAPRAIVSRNDTGWHETDRLAVKAINVAMNSTSEHWNFLYTTPAVATNVWTPAADNLLATDRIIVISQDANSRRLLPYAGMGGGFSSTFSNVASFSATRSDPSIVYGVDPNTPLKMPFNRADYYVQPPVNASDLPRYCAAGTGILYKAVIAHNSTGFLTPQPLLECVADMQVAFIYDVNGDGTSMQYYQDISNSALYPADKIRNQVKEVRVYILAQEGQRDRNYTYPNPTPRVGEAGIGRDFDLNANITDWSHYRWKLYTLVVRPSNLQ
;
A
#
# COMPACT_ATOMS: atom_id res chain seq x y z
N MET A 1 54.99 38.33 -33.85
CA MET A 1 54.34 38.82 -32.60
C MET A 1 52.84 38.96 -32.79
N LEU A 2 52.33 39.62 -33.84
CA LEU A 2 50.88 39.77 -34.09
C LEU A 2 50.18 38.42 -34.32
N GLU A 3 50.77 37.51 -35.09
CA GLU A 3 50.23 36.17 -35.37
C GLU A 3 50.06 35.31 -34.10
N LEU A 4 51.01 35.41 -33.18
CA LEU A 4 50.99 34.64 -31.92
C LEU A 4 49.86 35.19 -31.00
N LEU A 5 49.60 36.49 -31.01
CA LEU A 5 48.48 37.12 -30.28
C LEU A 5 47.12 36.67 -30.83
N ILE A 6 46.96 36.60 -32.14
CA ILE A 6 45.72 36.13 -32.79
C ILE A 6 45.49 34.67 -32.50
N VAL A 7 46.49 33.80 -32.57
CA VAL A 7 46.40 32.36 -32.26
C VAL A 7 46.00 32.15 -30.79
N MET A 8 46.64 32.88 -29.86
CA MET A 8 46.24 32.79 -28.43
C MET A 8 44.81 33.26 -28.20
N GLY A 9 44.34 34.33 -28.89
CA GLY A 9 42.96 34.80 -28.80
C GLY A 9 41.94 33.71 -29.27
N ILE A 10 42.21 33.11 -30.42
CA ILE A 10 41.34 32.05 -30.94
C ILE A 10 41.35 30.84 -30.00
N PHE A 11 42.50 30.45 -29.44
CA PHE A 11 42.67 29.32 -28.55
C PHE A 11 41.86 29.53 -27.25
N VAL A 12 41.86 30.71 -26.67
CA VAL A 12 41.03 31.06 -25.49
C VAL A 12 39.58 30.98 -25.80
N ILE A 13 39.11 31.44 -26.96
CA ILE A 13 37.71 31.36 -27.38
C ILE A 13 37.26 29.89 -27.50
N VAL A 14 38.08 29.04 -28.15
CA VAL A 14 37.78 27.61 -28.34
C VAL A 14 37.76 26.86 -27.01
N ILE A 15 38.73 27.12 -26.11
CA ILE A 15 38.72 26.50 -24.77
C ILE A 15 37.49 26.92 -23.98
N THR A 16 37.12 28.19 -24.01
CA THR A 16 35.95 28.71 -23.30
C THR A 16 34.66 28.05 -23.83
N ALA A 17 34.50 28.00 -25.15
CA ALA A 17 33.32 27.35 -25.76
C ALA A 17 33.23 25.85 -25.43
N THR A 18 34.38 25.13 -25.52
CA THR A 18 34.46 23.71 -25.20
C THR A 18 34.16 23.45 -23.71
N SER A 19 34.68 24.29 -22.81
CA SER A 19 34.42 24.20 -21.37
C SER A 19 32.92 24.42 -21.04
N GLN A 20 32.30 25.42 -21.67
CA GLN A 20 30.85 25.66 -21.48
C GLN A 20 30.01 24.48 -21.98
N MET A 21 30.34 23.91 -23.15
CA MET A 21 29.68 22.73 -23.68
C MET A 21 29.82 21.51 -22.74
N PHE A 22 31.03 21.31 -22.20
CA PHE A 22 31.28 20.21 -21.28
C PHE A 22 30.50 20.35 -19.96
N VAL A 23 30.42 21.55 -19.40
CA VAL A 23 29.63 21.83 -18.19
C VAL A 23 28.13 21.60 -18.44
N SER A 24 27.61 22.03 -19.62
CA SER A 24 26.23 21.77 -20.03
C SER A 24 25.93 20.28 -20.13
N LEU A 25 26.77 19.50 -20.81
CA LEU A 25 26.64 18.06 -20.95
C LEU A 25 26.69 17.32 -19.60
N LEU A 26 27.57 17.74 -18.69
CA LEU A 26 27.62 17.18 -17.34
C LEU A 26 26.36 17.47 -16.55
N SER A 27 25.80 18.66 -16.69
CA SER A 27 24.54 19.05 -16.05
C SER A 27 23.37 18.18 -16.54
N GLU A 28 23.26 18.05 -17.86
CA GLU A 28 22.23 17.20 -18.49
C GLU A 28 22.37 15.73 -18.10
N PHE A 29 23.58 15.20 -18.10
CA PHE A 29 23.85 13.83 -17.68
C PHE A 29 23.42 13.57 -16.22
N LYS A 30 23.79 14.48 -15.30
CA LYS A 30 23.38 14.40 -13.89
C LYS A 30 21.86 14.40 -13.74
N GLN A 31 21.18 15.23 -14.53
CA GLN A 31 19.73 15.35 -14.50
C GLN A 31 19.06 14.07 -15.02
N GLN A 32 19.48 13.57 -16.17
CA GLN A 32 18.96 12.30 -16.71
C GLN A 32 19.22 11.12 -15.78
N SER A 33 20.41 11.06 -15.16
CA SER A 33 20.75 10.03 -14.18
C SER A 33 19.80 10.09 -12.97
N LYS A 34 19.50 11.29 -12.44
CA LYS A 34 18.55 11.45 -11.33
C LYS A 34 17.12 11.07 -11.71
N ILE A 35 16.65 11.46 -12.89
CA ILE A 35 15.33 11.05 -13.40
C ILE A 35 15.25 9.52 -13.47
N THR A 36 16.28 8.87 -13.98
CA THR A 36 16.31 7.40 -14.08
C THR A 36 16.24 6.73 -12.71
N VAL A 37 17.04 7.21 -11.74
CA VAL A 37 17.04 6.65 -10.37
C VAL A 37 15.67 6.81 -9.71
N THR A 38 15.11 8.02 -9.73
CA THR A 38 13.78 8.28 -9.11
C THR A 38 12.67 7.47 -9.78
N ASN A 39 12.76 7.24 -11.10
CA ASN A 39 11.81 6.37 -11.80
C ASN A 39 11.91 4.91 -11.37
N ILE A 40 13.12 4.36 -11.23
CA ILE A 40 13.32 2.97 -10.81
C ILE A 40 12.81 2.75 -9.38
N GLU A 41 13.17 3.64 -8.46
CA GLU A 41 12.70 3.58 -7.07
C GLU A 41 11.17 3.67 -7.00
N GLY A 42 10.58 4.59 -7.75
CA GLY A 42 9.13 4.76 -7.83
C GLY A 42 8.43 3.52 -8.39
N ILE A 43 8.93 2.92 -9.46
CA ILE A 43 8.32 1.71 -10.06
C ILE A 43 8.32 0.56 -9.04
N LEU A 44 9.41 0.37 -8.29
CA LEU A 44 9.50 -0.72 -7.31
C LEU A 44 8.51 -0.53 -6.14
N GLY A 45 8.43 0.68 -5.59
CA GLY A 45 7.50 0.99 -4.50
C GLY A 45 6.04 0.89 -4.93
N LEU A 46 5.72 1.37 -6.14
CA LEU A 46 4.37 1.28 -6.69
C LEU A 46 3.98 -0.16 -7.05
N GLU A 47 4.92 -1.00 -7.47
CA GLU A 47 4.67 -2.42 -7.72
C GLU A 47 4.34 -3.17 -6.43
N MET A 48 4.98 -2.81 -5.30
CA MET A 48 4.61 -3.35 -3.98
C MET A 48 3.15 -2.97 -3.61
N MET A 49 2.78 -1.70 -3.78
CA MET A 49 1.41 -1.24 -3.55
C MET A 49 0.41 -1.96 -4.47
N ARG A 50 0.74 -2.11 -5.76
CA ARG A 50 -0.08 -2.84 -6.73
C ARG A 50 -0.33 -4.28 -6.28
N ARG A 51 0.73 -4.98 -5.87
CA ARG A 51 0.64 -6.37 -5.39
C ARG A 51 -0.23 -6.50 -4.13
N ASP A 52 -0.12 -5.58 -3.19
CA ASP A 52 -0.94 -5.61 -1.98
C ASP A 52 -2.42 -5.37 -2.30
N ILE A 53 -2.74 -4.44 -3.20
CA ILE A 53 -4.11 -4.20 -3.67
C ILE A 53 -4.65 -5.44 -4.42
N GLU A 54 -3.84 -6.07 -5.26
CA GLU A 54 -4.19 -7.30 -5.97
C GLU A 54 -4.54 -8.45 -5.02
N ASN A 55 -3.83 -8.53 -3.88
CA ASN A 55 -4.06 -9.52 -2.83
C ASN A 55 -5.11 -9.10 -1.79
N ALA A 56 -5.72 -7.92 -1.90
CA ALA A 56 -6.73 -7.47 -0.94
C ALA A 56 -7.80 -8.56 -0.72
N GLY A 57 -8.08 -8.88 0.55
CA GLY A 57 -9.03 -9.92 0.92
C GLY A 57 -8.46 -11.34 0.99
N TYR A 58 -7.17 -11.55 0.68
CA TYR A 58 -6.55 -12.88 0.80
C TYR A 58 -6.56 -13.35 2.25
N GLY A 59 -7.14 -14.53 2.49
CA GLY A 59 -7.23 -15.15 3.81
C GLY A 59 -8.17 -14.45 4.80
N LEU A 60 -9.01 -13.50 4.36
CA LEU A 60 -10.00 -12.87 5.24
C LEU A 60 -11.24 -13.76 5.45
N PRO A 61 -11.81 -13.80 6.68
CA PRO A 61 -13.12 -14.38 6.91
C PRO A 61 -14.22 -13.53 6.26
N TRP A 62 -15.28 -14.18 5.78
CA TRP A 62 -16.42 -13.52 5.14
C TRP A 62 -17.59 -13.30 6.11
N GLU A 63 -17.62 -14.04 7.20
CA GLU A 63 -18.62 -13.90 8.25
C GLU A 63 -18.07 -13.08 9.41
N GLY A 64 -19.00 -12.51 10.20
CA GLY A 64 -18.64 -11.85 11.44
C GLY A 64 -17.91 -12.79 12.39
N LEU A 65 -17.00 -12.23 13.19
CA LEU A 65 -16.24 -13.01 14.15
C LEU A 65 -17.15 -13.55 15.26
N PRO A 66 -16.85 -14.74 15.81
CA PRO A 66 -17.55 -15.25 16.96
C PRO A 66 -17.50 -14.23 18.10
N SER A 67 -18.61 -14.06 18.82
CA SER A 67 -18.78 -13.05 19.87
C SER A 67 -17.75 -13.12 21.03
N ALA A 68 -17.02 -14.22 21.14
CA ALA A 68 -15.92 -14.40 22.11
C ALA A 68 -14.57 -13.82 21.67
N GLY A 69 -14.44 -13.30 20.44
CA GLY A 69 -13.18 -12.86 19.88
C GLY A 69 -13.26 -11.46 19.27
N ALA A 70 -13.58 -10.44 20.09
CA ALA A 70 -13.40 -9.06 19.64
C ALA A 70 -11.96 -8.84 19.19
N TYR A 71 -11.75 -8.43 17.94
CA TYR A 71 -10.44 -8.02 17.46
C TYR A 71 -10.30 -6.49 17.54
N ALA A 72 -9.07 -6.03 17.58
CA ALA A 72 -8.75 -4.61 17.57
C ALA A 72 -7.71 -4.33 16.47
N GLU A 73 -7.93 -3.27 15.73
CA GLU A 73 -6.97 -2.75 14.76
C GLU A 73 -6.15 -1.62 15.39
N VAL A 74 -6.25 -0.40 14.89
CA VAL A 74 -5.61 0.77 15.49
C VAL A 74 -6.36 1.17 16.74
N GLY A 75 -5.67 1.24 17.88
CA GLY A 75 -6.26 1.63 19.15
C GLY A 75 -6.50 3.14 19.27
N ALA A 76 -7.25 3.55 20.30
CA ALA A 76 -7.68 4.94 20.53
C ALA A 76 -6.52 5.96 20.69
N GLY A 77 -5.31 5.51 20.99
CA GLY A 77 -4.12 6.36 21.05
C GLY A 77 -3.33 6.46 19.73
N GLY A 78 -3.80 5.81 18.66
CA GLY A 78 -3.16 5.83 17.35
C GLY A 78 -3.58 7.01 16.49
N ASP A 79 -3.12 7.00 15.25
CA ASP A 79 -3.47 8.00 14.23
C ASP A 79 -4.98 8.01 13.96
N ALA A 80 -5.62 9.18 14.07
CA ALA A 80 -7.07 9.36 13.92
C ALA A 80 -7.56 8.93 12.53
N GLU A 81 -6.79 9.19 11.48
CA GLU A 81 -7.14 8.80 10.12
C GLU A 81 -7.07 7.29 9.95
N ALA A 82 -6.10 6.62 10.58
CA ALA A 82 -6.03 5.18 10.60
C ALA A 82 -7.18 4.53 11.40
N ILE A 83 -7.57 5.15 12.52
CA ILE A 83 -8.71 4.69 13.34
C ILE A 83 -10.01 4.73 12.53
N ALA A 84 -10.19 5.75 11.69
CA ALA A 84 -11.38 5.89 10.85
C ALA A 84 -11.51 4.79 9.77
N LEU A 85 -10.42 4.06 9.48
CA LEU A 85 -10.39 2.92 8.56
C LEU A 85 -10.57 1.56 9.28
N ASN A 86 -10.79 1.57 10.60
CA ASN A 86 -11.07 0.36 11.37
C ASN A 86 -12.43 -0.23 11.00
N ASP A 87 -12.54 -1.55 11.11
CA ASP A 87 -13.81 -2.23 11.09
C ASP A 87 -14.32 -2.43 12.52
N ALA A 88 -15.63 -2.33 12.70
CA ALA A 88 -16.26 -2.54 13.99
C ALA A 88 -16.58 -4.02 14.20
N PRO A 89 -15.97 -4.71 15.17
CA PRO A 89 -16.41 -6.06 15.53
C PRO A 89 -17.87 -6.06 16.02
N PRO A 90 -18.66 -7.08 15.74
CA PRO A 90 -18.31 -8.39 15.19
C PRO A 90 -18.39 -8.50 13.66
N ASN A 91 -18.46 -7.40 12.94
CA ASN A 91 -18.58 -7.44 11.48
C ASN A 91 -17.36 -8.10 10.83
N ALA A 92 -17.54 -8.69 9.65
CA ALA A 92 -16.45 -9.20 8.85
C ALA A 92 -15.52 -8.06 8.42
N PRO A 93 -14.20 -8.29 8.35
CA PRO A 93 -13.26 -7.26 7.91
C PRO A 93 -13.45 -6.92 6.44
N ARG A 94 -13.41 -5.63 6.12
CA ARG A 94 -13.41 -5.14 4.75
C ARG A 94 -12.01 -5.29 4.16
N ALA A 95 -11.90 -5.88 2.97
CA ALA A 95 -10.62 -6.15 2.34
C ALA A 95 -9.83 -4.88 1.97
N ILE A 96 -10.54 -3.81 1.63
CA ILE A 96 -9.97 -2.53 1.24
C ILE A 96 -10.87 -1.40 1.69
N VAL A 97 -10.28 -0.31 2.16
CA VAL A 97 -11.01 0.87 2.66
C VAL A 97 -10.21 2.12 2.30
N SER A 98 -10.88 3.18 1.85
CA SER A 98 -10.24 4.49 1.66
C SER A 98 -11.05 5.61 2.28
N ARG A 99 -10.36 6.71 2.57
CA ARG A 99 -10.93 8.03 2.86
C ARG A 99 -10.43 9.02 1.85
N ASN A 100 -11.37 9.82 1.34
CA ASN A 100 -11.09 10.84 0.34
C ASN A 100 -10.73 12.18 1.01
N ASP A 101 -9.71 12.85 0.52
CA ASP A 101 -9.30 14.22 0.88
C ASP A 101 -9.07 14.44 2.39
N THR A 102 -8.59 13.44 3.13
CA THR A 102 -8.42 13.54 4.60
C THR A 102 -6.97 13.56 5.07
N GLY A 103 -6.04 13.24 4.19
CA GLY A 103 -4.61 13.23 4.49
C GLY A 103 -3.94 14.59 4.36
N TRP A 104 -2.62 14.60 4.45
CA TRP A 104 -1.78 15.78 4.24
C TRP A 104 -1.99 16.35 2.83
N HIS A 105 -2.19 17.67 2.70
CA HIS A 105 -2.59 18.35 1.46
C HIS A 105 -3.85 17.75 0.81
N GLU A 106 -4.79 17.25 1.63
CA GLU A 106 -6.02 16.60 1.14
C GLU A 106 -5.75 15.36 0.28
N THR A 107 -4.66 14.64 0.53
CA THR A 107 -4.40 13.32 -0.10
C THR A 107 -5.34 12.27 0.45
N ASP A 108 -5.62 11.25 -0.34
CA ASP A 108 -6.38 10.09 0.11
C ASP A 108 -5.53 9.18 1.01
N ARG A 109 -6.23 8.38 1.80
CA ARG A 109 -5.62 7.30 2.57
C ARG A 109 -6.28 5.98 2.20
N LEU A 110 -5.46 4.94 2.03
CA LEU A 110 -5.90 3.61 1.62
C LEU A 110 -5.44 2.59 2.66
N ALA A 111 -6.35 1.76 3.18
CA ALA A 111 -6.04 0.58 3.98
C ALA A 111 -6.34 -0.69 3.18
N VAL A 112 -5.37 -1.60 3.12
CA VAL A 112 -5.50 -2.94 2.53
C VAL A 112 -5.39 -3.98 3.63
N LYS A 113 -6.34 -4.91 3.68
CA LYS A 113 -6.40 -5.98 4.67
C LYS A 113 -6.32 -7.33 3.98
N ALA A 114 -5.31 -8.09 4.33
CA ALA A 114 -5.08 -9.46 3.85
C ALA A 114 -4.05 -10.14 4.77
N ILE A 115 -3.92 -11.44 4.70
CA ILE A 115 -2.90 -12.14 5.48
C ILE A 115 -1.49 -11.72 5.04
N ASN A 116 -1.24 -11.65 3.74
CA ASN A 116 0.09 -11.48 3.15
C ASN A 116 0.55 -10.04 2.92
N VAL A 117 -0.18 -9.03 3.41
CA VAL A 117 0.25 -7.60 3.31
C VAL A 117 1.31 -7.23 4.36
N ALA A 118 1.50 -8.07 5.41
CA ALA A 118 2.63 -7.92 6.31
C ALA A 118 3.92 -8.38 5.62
N MET A 119 5.04 -7.75 5.96
CA MET A 119 6.33 -8.07 5.36
C MET A 119 7.11 -9.06 6.23
N ASN A 120 6.45 -10.13 6.67
CA ASN A 120 7.09 -11.21 7.42
C ASN A 120 6.88 -12.54 6.70
N SER A 121 7.84 -13.47 6.83
CA SER A 121 7.78 -14.77 6.16
C SER A 121 6.58 -15.62 6.58
N THR A 122 6.15 -15.51 7.84
CA THR A 122 5.01 -16.28 8.36
C THR A 122 3.72 -15.95 7.61
N SER A 123 3.52 -14.70 7.23
CA SER A 123 2.32 -14.26 6.50
C SER A 123 2.25 -14.75 5.04
N GLU A 124 3.31 -15.32 4.53
CA GLU A 124 3.38 -15.97 3.21
C GLU A 124 3.10 -17.48 3.28
N HIS A 125 3.11 -18.06 4.50
CA HIS A 125 2.94 -19.49 4.71
C HIS A 125 1.50 -19.83 5.07
N TRP A 126 1.05 -20.98 4.55
CA TRP A 126 -0.26 -21.55 4.83
C TRP A 126 -0.19 -23.08 4.86
N ASN A 127 -1.25 -23.72 5.39
CA ASN A 127 -1.35 -25.17 5.44
C ASN A 127 -2.81 -25.62 5.39
N PHE A 128 -3.04 -26.91 5.21
CA PHE A 128 -4.35 -27.52 5.41
C PHE A 128 -4.43 -28.16 6.80
N LEU A 129 -5.58 -28.07 7.43
CA LEU A 129 -5.93 -28.82 8.65
C LEU A 129 -7.00 -29.85 8.29
N TYR A 130 -6.60 -31.09 8.33
CA TYR A 130 -7.48 -32.27 8.16
C TYR A 130 -7.96 -32.73 9.53
N THR A 131 -9.21 -33.20 9.61
CA THR A 131 -9.79 -33.76 10.85
C THR A 131 -10.19 -35.20 10.71
N THR A 132 -10.26 -35.74 9.51
CA THR A 132 -10.65 -37.13 9.20
C THR A 132 -9.64 -37.72 8.22
N PRO A 133 -9.11 -38.94 8.45
CA PRO A 133 -9.40 -39.87 9.57
C PRO A 133 -8.75 -39.51 10.91
N ALA A 134 -7.80 -38.55 10.90
CA ALA A 134 -7.13 -38.02 12.08
C ALA A 134 -6.75 -36.54 11.86
N VAL A 135 -6.53 -35.81 12.94
CA VAL A 135 -6.03 -34.44 12.85
C VAL A 135 -4.61 -34.45 12.28
N ALA A 136 -4.42 -33.78 11.14
CA ALA A 136 -3.15 -33.74 10.42
C ALA A 136 -2.99 -32.42 9.65
N THR A 137 -1.75 -32.06 9.40
CA THR A 137 -1.34 -30.98 8.51
C THR A 137 -0.38 -31.50 7.45
N ASN A 138 -0.25 -30.80 6.34
CA ASN A 138 0.74 -31.15 5.32
C ASN A 138 2.16 -30.76 5.75
N VAL A 139 3.14 -31.42 5.15
CA VAL A 139 4.54 -31.00 5.19
C VAL A 139 4.94 -30.63 3.77
N TRP A 140 5.31 -29.36 3.61
CA TRP A 140 5.70 -28.83 2.31
C TRP A 140 7.20 -29.04 2.04
N THR A 141 7.55 -29.13 0.77
CA THR A 141 8.94 -29.17 0.30
C THR A 141 9.13 -28.01 -0.69
N PRO A 142 10.10 -27.12 -0.45
CA PRO A 142 11.16 -27.16 0.56
C PRO A 142 10.66 -26.91 2.00
N ALA A 143 11.47 -27.26 2.99
CA ALA A 143 11.12 -27.11 4.40
C ALA A 143 10.87 -25.65 4.83
N ALA A 144 11.46 -24.70 4.09
CA ALA A 144 11.28 -23.26 4.32
C ALA A 144 9.82 -22.78 4.12
N ASP A 145 9.02 -23.52 3.35
CA ASP A 145 7.61 -23.16 3.08
C ASP A 145 6.66 -23.61 4.21
N ASN A 146 7.19 -24.28 5.23
CA ASN A 146 6.37 -24.75 6.34
C ASN A 146 6.23 -23.69 7.43
N LEU A 147 5.05 -23.65 8.05
CA LEU A 147 4.81 -22.92 9.28
C LEU A 147 5.67 -23.46 10.42
N LEU A 148 6.27 -22.59 11.20
CA LEU A 148 7.03 -22.93 12.39
C LEU A 148 6.10 -23.14 13.59
N ALA A 149 6.51 -23.94 14.56
CA ALA A 149 5.72 -24.26 15.76
C ALA A 149 5.29 -23.00 16.56
N THR A 150 6.08 -21.93 16.50
CA THR A 150 5.83 -20.66 17.20
C THR A 150 4.97 -19.69 16.41
N ASP A 151 4.79 -19.91 15.10
CA ASP A 151 4.05 -19.03 14.24
C ASP A 151 2.61 -18.85 14.72
N ARG A 152 2.15 -17.61 14.76
CA ARG A 152 0.77 -17.27 15.10
C ARG A 152 -0.11 -17.48 13.89
N ILE A 153 -1.13 -18.27 14.09
CA ILE A 153 -2.01 -18.74 13.02
C ILE A 153 -3.47 -18.41 13.31
N ILE A 154 -4.23 -18.37 12.23
CA ILE A 154 -5.68 -18.47 12.23
C ILE A 154 -6.08 -19.69 11.38
N VAL A 155 -7.29 -20.18 11.62
CA VAL A 155 -7.85 -21.29 10.83
C VAL A 155 -9.18 -20.88 10.27
N ILE A 156 -9.33 -21.04 8.95
CA ILE A 156 -10.55 -20.69 8.21
C ILE A 156 -11.17 -21.98 7.64
N SER A 157 -12.42 -22.22 7.99
CA SER A 157 -13.26 -23.22 7.32
C SER A 157 -13.79 -22.62 6.03
N GLN A 158 -13.66 -23.34 4.92
CA GLN A 158 -14.18 -22.94 3.63
C GLN A 158 -15.42 -23.78 3.27
N ASP A 159 -16.48 -23.08 2.92
CA ASP A 159 -17.65 -23.59 2.23
C ASP A 159 -17.79 -22.93 0.88
N ALA A 160 -18.64 -23.43 0.01
CA ALA A 160 -18.89 -22.85 -1.30
C ALA A 160 -19.29 -21.36 -1.24
N ASN A 161 -19.96 -20.93 -0.16
CA ASN A 161 -20.51 -19.59 0.01
C ASN A 161 -20.02 -18.88 1.28
N SER A 162 -19.06 -19.45 2.03
CA SER A 162 -18.67 -18.92 3.34
C SER A 162 -17.21 -19.22 3.65
N ARG A 163 -16.52 -18.25 4.25
CA ARG A 163 -15.20 -18.41 4.88
C ARG A 163 -15.32 -18.02 6.34
N ARG A 164 -15.42 -19.00 7.21
CA ARG A 164 -15.64 -18.78 8.63
C ARG A 164 -14.36 -19.00 9.43
N LEU A 165 -14.02 -18.01 10.26
CA LEU A 165 -12.93 -18.11 11.21
C LEU A 165 -13.29 -19.12 12.29
N LEU A 166 -12.45 -20.14 12.49
CA LEU A 166 -12.67 -21.15 13.53
C LEU A 166 -12.19 -20.66 14.89
N PRO A 167 -13.00 -20.87 15.95
CA PRO A 167 -12.57 -20.54 17.29
C PRO A 167 -11.49 -21.50 17.78
N TYR A 168 -10.54 -20.97 18.55
CA TYR A 168 -9.55 -21.76 19.28
C TYR A 168 -10.11 -22.18 20.65
N ALA A 169 -10.23 -23.48 20.89
CA ALA A 169 -10.87 -24.01 22.10
C ALA A 169 -10.01 -23.86 23.37
N GLY A 170 -8.71 -23.63 23.25
CA GLY A 170 -7.75 -23.70 24.36
C GLY A 170 -7.67 -22.49 25.28
N MET A 171 -8.25 -21.35 24.93
CA MET A 171 -8.14 -20.10 25.71
C MET A 171 -9.42 -19.26 25.63
N GLY A 172 -10.51 -19.71 26.21
CA GLY A 172 -11.69 -18.86 26.41
C GLY A 172 -12.34 -18.30 25.14
N GLY A 173 -12.17 -18.94 23.98
CA GLY A 173 -12.83 -18.54 22.74
C GLY A 173 -12.06 -17.56 21.85
N GLY A 174 -10.74 -17.49 21.94
CA GLY A 174 -9.91 -16.70 21.02
C GLY A 174 -9.99 -17.19 19.57
N PHE A 175 -9.51 -16.38 18.64
CA PHE A 175 -9.51 -16.67 17.20
C PHE A 175 -8.14 -17.14 16.67
N SER A 176 -7.09 -17.11 17.49
CA SER A 176 -5.72 -17.41 17.08
C SER A 176 -4.97 -18.28 18.09
N SER A 177 -3.95 -18.99 17.61
CA SER A 177 -3.03 -19.77 18.44
C SER A 177 -1.64 -19.85 17.79
N THR A 178 -0.74 -20.63 18.37
CA THR A 178 0.50 -21.04 17.71
C THR A 178 0.24 -22.26 16.80
N PHE A 179 1.07 -22.45 15.78
CA PHE A 179 0.95 -23.60 14.88
C PHE A 179 1.12 -24.93 15.62
N SER A 180 1.93 -24.99 16.68
CA SER A 180 2.05 -26.17 17.53
C SER A 180 0.72 -26.64 18.14
N ASN A 181 -0.25 -25.73 18.28
CA ASN A 181 -1.57 -26.01 18.86
C ASN A 181 -2.68 -26.10 17.79
N VAL A 182 -2.35 -26.23 16.53
CA VAL A 182 -3.31 -26.23 15.42
C VAL A 182 -4.40 -27.30 15.57
N ALA A 183 -4.08 -28.43 16.18
CA ALA A 183 -5.03 -29.53 16.46
C ALA A 183 -6.18 -29.16 17.43
N SER A 184 -6.03 -28.06 18.18
CA SER A 184 -7.05 -27.60 19.13
C SER A 184 -8.11 -26.70 18.51
N PHE A 185 -8.03 -26.39 17.22
CA PHE A 185 -9.12 -25.72 16.51
C PHE A 185 -10.26 -26.69 16.27
N SER A 186 -11.49 -26.22 16.55
CA SER A 186 -12.70 -27.03 16.40
C SER A 186 -13.14 -27.13 14.95
N ALA A 187 -12.37 -27.83 14.14
CA ALA A 187 -12.76 -28.15 12.77
C ALA A 187 -13.80 -29.29 12.82
N THR A 188 -15.04 -29.02 12.45
CA THR A 188 -16.18 -29.94 12.58
C THR A 188 -16.54 -30.62 11.25
N ARG A 189 -15.81 -30.38 10.17
CA ARG A 189 -16.14 -30.82 8.80
C ARG A 189 -15.14 -31.84 8.27
N SER A 190 -15.61 -32.68 7.36
CA SER A 190 -14.79 -33.59 6.56
C SER A 190 -13.85 -32.89 5.59
N ASP A 191 -14.20 -31.65 5.18
CA ASP A 191 -13.36 -30.84 4.28
C ASP A 191 -12.20 -30.20 5.02
N PRO A 192 -11.00 -30.09 4.41
CA PRO A 192 -9.88 -29.45 5.05
C PRO A 192 -10.16 -27.97 5.29
N SER A 193 -9.80 -27.51 6.49
CA SER A 193 -9.74 -26.08 6.79
C SER A 193 -8.37 -25.52 6.37
N ILE A 194 -8.31 -24.23 6.06
CA ILE A 194 -7.04 -23.58 5.71
C ILE A 194 -6.46 -22.90 6.94
N VAL A 195 -5.20 -23.17 7.21
CA VAL A 195 -4.38 -22.55 8.25
C VAL A 195 -3.55 -21.47 7.59
N TYR A 196 -3.68 -20.23 8.05
CA TYR A 196 -2.85 -19.10 7.60
C TYR A 196 -1.91 -18.67 8.71
N GLY A 197 -0.63 -18.50 8.39
CA GLY A 197 0.32 -17.79 9.23
C GLY A 197 0.06 -16.30 9.16
N VAL A 198 0.14 -15.61 10.29
CA VAL A 198 -0.12 -14.17 10.38
C VAL A 198 1.09 -13.41 10.90
N ASP A 199 1.65 -13.85 12.02
CA ASP A 199 2.81 -13.22 12.66
C ASP A 199 3.73 -14.31 13.25
N PRO A 200 5.06 -14.15 13.20
CA PRO A 200 5.98 -15.18 13.68
C PRO A 200 5.89 -15.45 15.20
N ASN A 201 5.64 -14.44 16.03
CA ASN A 201 5.72 -14.60 17.48
C ASN A 201 4.67 -13.81 18.27
N THR A 202 4.13 -12.73 17.72
CA THR A 202 3.31 -11.76 18.47
C THR A 202 1.87 -12.25 18.59
N PRO A 203 1.26 -12.27 19.79
CA PRO A 203 -0.15 -12.56 19.96
C PRO A 203 -1.02 -11.64 19.08
N LEU A 204 -1.94 -12.24 18.31
CA LEU A 204 -2.71 -11.51 17.33
C LEU A 204 -3.79 -10.63 17.97
N LYS A 205 -3.84 -9.36 17.58
CA LYS A 205 -4.94 -8.44 17.90
C LYS A 205 -6.11 -8.56 16.91
N MET A 206 -5.81 -8.94 15.68
CA MET A 206 -6.76 -9.08 14.57
C MET A 206 -6.43 -10.35 13.77
N PRO A 207 -7.43 -10.97 13.12
CA PRO A 207 -7.24 -12.22 12.37
C PRO A 207 -6.72 -12.00 10.94
N PHE A 208 -5.99 -10.93 10.70
CA PHE A 208 -5.41 -10.55 9.42
C PHE A 208 -4.27 -9.57 9.64
N ASN A 209 -3.53 -9.25 8.60
CA ASN A 209 -2.62 -8.12 8.56
C ASN A 209 -3.28 -6.94 7.84
N ARG A 210 -2.88 -5.73 8.19
CA ARG A 210 -3.35 -4.50 7.58
C ARG A 210 -2.17 -3.60 7.25
N ALA A 211 -2.13 -3.10 6.02
CA ALA A 211 -1.21 -2.08 5.56
C ALA A 211 -1.96 -0.82 5.15
N ASP A 212 -1.56 0.32 5.70
CA ASP A 212 -2.09 1.63 5.33
C ASP A 212 -1.09 2.33 4.41
N TYR A 213 -1.62 2.93 3.35
CA TYR A 213 -0.90 3.75 2.38
C TYR A 213 -1.34 5.19 2.53
N TYR A 214 -0.38 6.09 2.69
CA TYR A 214 -0.64 7.52 2.85
C TYR A 214 0.56 8.36 2.46
N VAL A 215 0.32 9.61 2.10
CA VAL A 215 1.37 10.59 1.85
C VAL A 215 1.52 11.49 3.08
N GLN A 216 2.75 11.70 3.50
CA GLN A 216 3.06 12.58 4.63
C GLN A 216 4.48 13.16 4.47
N PRO A 217 4.73 14.41 4.89
CA PRO A 217 6.09 14.90 5.02
C PRO A 217 6.82 14.08 6.09
N PRO A 218 8.14 13.88 5.97
CA PRO A 218 8.90 13.21 7.01
C PRO A 218 8.89 14.04 8.30
N VAL A 219 8.98 13.35 9.44
CA VAL A 219 8.96 14.00 10.78
C VAL A 219 10.05 15.09 10.91
N ASN A 220 11.25 14.80 10.38
CA ASN A 220 12.29 15.80 10.28
C ASN A 220 12.38 16.29 8.83
N ALA A 221 12.32 17.57 8.60
CA ALA A 221 12.43 18.15 7.26
C ALA A 221 13.75 17.78 6.54
N SER A 222 14.80 17.43 7.30
CA SER A 222 16.08 16.93 6.76
C SER A 222 16.01 15.55 6.13
N ASP A 223 14.97 14.77 6.44
CA ASP A 223 14.79 13.41 5.92
C ASP A 223 14.11 13.42 4.54
N LEU A 224 13.54 14.57 4.14
CA LEU A 224 13.13 14.75 2.75
C LEU A 224 14.38 14.94 1.88
N PRO A 225 14.55 14.14 0.82
CA PRO A 225 15.70 14.30 -0.07
C PRO A 225 15.83 15.73 -0.61
N ARG A 226 17.06 16.25 -0.61
CA ARG A 226 17.33 17.65 -1.00
C ARG A 226 16.95 18.01 -2.45
N TYR A 227 16.74 17.02 -3.28
CA TYR A 227 16.26 17.23 -4.65
C TYR A 227 14.74 17.36 -4.74
N CYS A 228 13.99 16.95 -3.72
CA CYS A 228 12.55 17.14 -3.67
C CYS A 228 12.18 18.62 -3.50
N ALA A 229 11.14 19.05 -4.18
CA ALA A 229 10.56 20.38 -3.97
C ALA A 229 10.01 20.52 -2.55
N ALA A 230 10.21 21.67 -1.93
CA ALA A 230 9.60 21.96 -0.65
C ALA A 230 8.07 22.01 -0.80
N GLY A 231 7.38 21.28 0.07
CA GLY A 231 5.93 21.07 -0.02
C GLY A 231 5.55 19.69 -0.61
N THR A 232 6.52 18.84 -0.99
CA THR A 232 6.26 17.42 -1.30
C THR A 232 6.41 16.55 -0.05
N GLY A 233 5.75 15.40 -0.05
CA GLY A 233 5.85 14.37 0.98
C GLY A 233 6.47 13.09 0.44
N ILE A 234 6.32 12.03 1.23
CA ILE A 234 6.72 10.67 0.91
C ILE A 234 5.47 9.79 0.99
N LEU A 235 5.28 8.92 0.01
CA LEU A 235 4.30 7.85 0.08
C LEU A 235 4.86 6.74 0.96
N TYR A 236 4.14 6.40 2.01
CA TYR A 236 4.50 5.35 2.94
C TYR A 236 3.57 4.14 2.84
N LYS A 237 4.12 2.96 3.09
CA LYS A 237 3.40 1.76 3.51
C LYS A 237 3.64 1.56 5.01
N ALA A 238 2.59 1.48 5.81
CA ALA A 238 2.69 1.24 7.24
C ALA A 238 1.83 0.04 7.65
N VAL A 239 2.46 -1.00 8.18
CA VAL A 239 1.77 -2.20 8.67
C VAL A 239 1.35 -1.97 10.13
N ILE A 240 0.10 -2.34 10.47
CA ILE A 240 -0.40 -2.27 11.84
C ILE A 240 0.26 -3.36 12.68
N ALA A 241 0.86 -2.97 13.80
CA ALA A 241 1.48 -3.90 14.73
C ALA A 241 0.44 -4.66 15.56
N HIS A 242 0.61 -5.97 15.73
CA HIS A 242 -0.25 -6.78 16.60
C HIS A 242 -0.06 -6.50 18.09
N ASN A 243 1.12 -6.04 18.50
CA ASN A 243 1.48 -5.82 19.92
C ASN A 243 1.37 -4.37 20.41
N SER A 244 1.03 -3.44 19.55
CA SER A 244 0.96 -2.00 19.88
C SER A 244 -0.33 -1.37 19.40
N THR A 245 -0.56 -0.11 19.76
CA THR A 245 -1.70 0.69 19.27
C THR A 245 -1.41 1.40 17.96
N GLY A 246 -0.17 1.36 17.47
CA GLY A 246 0.30 2.09 16.31
C GLY A 246 0.81 1.20 15.17
N PHE A 247 1.40 1.85 14.21
CA PHE A 247 2.07 1.21 13.09
C PHE A 247 3.45 0.66 13.47
N LEU A 248 3.90 -0.37 12.76
CA LEU A 248 5.32 -0.64 12.62
C LEU A 248 6.00 0.54 11.91
N THR A 249 7.33 0.56 11.91
CA THR A 249 8.09 1.59 11.20
C THR A 249 7.59 1.74 9.76
N PRO A 250 7.07 2.93 9.36
CA PRO A 250 6.59 3.12 8.00
C PRO A 250 7.72 2.99 6.98
N GLN A 251 7.42 2.34 5.88
CA GLN A 251 8.37 2.14 4.79
C GLN A 251 8.13 3.16 3.69
N PRO A 252 9.13 3.94 3.28
CA PRO A 252 9.00 4.84 2.15
C PRO A 252 8.92 4.03 0.85
N LEU A 253 7.94 4.34 0.01
CA LEU A 253 7.73 3.71 -1.30
C LEU A 253 8.07 4.63 -2.46
N LEU A 254 7.72 5.92 -2.34
CA LEU A 254 7.98 6.93 -3.36
C LEU A 254 8.21 8.27 -2.69
N GLU A 255 9.29 8.93 -3.07
CA GLU A 255 9.66 10.26 -2.59
C GLU A 255 9.10 11.38 -3.48
N CYS A 256 9.16 12.61 -2.98
CA CYS A 256 8.74 13.82 -3.71
C CYS A 256 7.30 13.77 -4.24
N VAL A 257 6.38 13.19 -3.47
CA VAL A 257 4.96 13.06 -3.82
C VAL A 257 4.22 14.34 -3.46
N ALA A 258 3.44 14.85 -4.40
CA ALA A 258 2.58 16.02 -4.20
C ALA A 258 1.15 15.63 -3.80
N ASP A 259 0.58 14.59 -4.44
CA ASP A 259 -0.79 14.15 -4.21
C ASP A 259 -0.97 12.65 -4.50
N MET A 260 -1.95 12.04 -3.82
CA MET A 260 -2.42 10.68 -4.07
C MET A 260 -3.94 10.66 -3.99
N GLN A 261 -4.58 10.11 -5.03
CA GLN A 261 -6.03 9.94 -5.11
C GLN A 261 -6.38 8.48 -5.40
N VAL A 262 -7.43 7.97 -4.76
CA VAL A 262 -7.87 6.57 -4.87
C VAL A 262 -9.31 6.52 -5.34
N ALA A 263 -9.60 5.64 -6.28
CA ALA A 263 -10.96 5.41 -6.74
C ALA A 263 -11.27 3.92 -6.87
N PHE A 264 -12.50 3.57 -6.60
CA PHE A 264 -13.01 2.21 -6.70
C PHE A 264 -14.06 2.14 -7.78
N ILE A 265 -13.97 1.13 -8.62
CA ILE A 265 -14.95 0.85 -9.63
C ILE A 265 -15.82 -0.32 -9.15
N TYR A 266 -17.08 -0.02 -8.97
CA TYR A 266 -18.10 -0.94 -8.49
C TYR A 266 -19.01 -1.39 -9.63
N ASP A 267 -19.21 -2.68 -9.74
CA ASP A 267 -20.30 -3.27 -10.48
C ASP A 267 -21.51 -3.40 -9.54
N VAL A 268 -22.38 -2.39 -9.57
CA VAL A 268 -23.43 -2.23 -8.54
C VAL A 268 -24.49 -3.31 -8.60
N ASN A 269 -24.79 -3.82 -9.78
CA ASN A 269 -25.83 -4.81 -10.03
C ASN A 269 -25.31 -6.18 -10.50
N GLY A 270 -23.99 -6.34 -10.63
CA GLY A 270 -23.37 -7.60 -11.00
C GLY A 270 -23.51 -7.98 -12.48
N ASP A 271 -23.88 -7.03 -13.35
CA ASP A 271 -24.11 -7.28 -14.77
C ASP A 271 -22.85 -7.06 -15.65
N GLY A 272 -21.76 -6.62 -15.06
CA GLY A 272 -20.51 -6.31 -15.75
C GLY A 272 -20.53 -5.04 -16.60
N THR A 273 -21.62 -4.27 -16.58
CA THR A 273 -21.82 -3.10 -17.44
C THR A 273 -22.12 -1.82 -16.67
N SER A 274 -22.80 -1.92 -15.52
CA SER A 274 -23.24 -0.78 -14.70
C SER A 274 -22.17 -0.35 -13.72
N MET A 275 -21.05 0.18 -14.21
CA MET A 275 -19.92 0.59 -13.41
C MET A 275 -20.15 1.97 -12.79
N GLN A 276 -19.92 2.08 -11.48
CA GLN A 276 -19.91 3.34 -10.73
C GLN A 276 -18.57 3.56 -10.04
N TYR A 277 -18.22 4.84 -9.84
CA TYR A 277 -16.97 5.25 -9.23
C TYR A 277 -17.21 5.80 -7.83
N TYR A 278 -16.43 5.35 -6.86
CA TYR A 278 -16.44 5.84 -5.49
C TYR A 278 -15.01 6.14 -5.03
N GLN A 279 -14.81 7.25 -4.31
CA GLN A 279 -13.52 7.64 -3.76
C GLN A 279 -13.47 7.40 -2.25
N ASP A 280 -14.55 7.68 -1.52
CA ASP A 280 -14.66 7.37 -0.10
C ASP A 280 -15.54 6.15 0.13
N ILE A 281 -14.94 5.09 0.67
CA ILE A 281 -15.63 3.87 1.07
C ILE A 281 -15.42 3.57 2.57
N SER A 282 -15.11 4.60 3.35
CA SER A 282 -14.85 4.46 4.79
C SER A 282 -16.11 4.12 5.61
N ASN A 283 -17.28 4.56 5.18
CA ASN A 283 -18.53 4.30 5.88
C ASN A 283 -18.92 2.81 5.78
N SER A 284 -18.75 2.06 6.87
CA SER A 284 -19.03 0.62 6.93
C SER A 284 -20.52 0.26 6.76
N ALA A 285 -21.45 1.17 7.05
CA ALA A 285 -22.87 0.92 6.85
C ALA A 285 -23.27 1.02 5.36
N LEU A 286 -22.59 1.87 4.58
CA LEU A 286 -22.83 2.01 3.14
C LEU A 286 -22.00 1.02 2.31
N TYR A 287 -20.80 0.67 2.81
CA TYR A 287 -19.84 -0.20 2.16
C TYR A 287 -19.41 -1.34 3.11
N PRO A 288 -20.32 -2.27 3.45
CA PRO A 288 -19.99 -3.43 4.27
C PRO A 288 -19.07 -4.42 3.50
N ALA A 289 -18.46 -5.35 4.22
CA ALA A 289 -17.44 -6.26 3.68
C ALA A 289 -17.92 -7.10 2.49
N ASP A 290 -19.17 -7.57 2.54
CA ASP A 290 -19.81 -8.33 1.45
C ASP A 290 -20.01 -7.50 0.18
N LYS A 291 -20.44 -6.24 0.34
CA LYS A 291 -20.60 -5.31 -0.78
C LYS A 291 -19.24 -5.02 -1.44
N ILE A 292 -18.21 -4.74 -0.66
CA ILE A 292 -16.86 -4.53 -1.20
C ILE A 292 -16.39 -5.78 -1.95
N ARG A 293 -16.52 -6.96 -1.32
CA ARG A 293 -16.10 -8.23 -1.93
C ARG A 293 -16.79 -8.51 -3.26
N ASN A 294 -18.10 -8.29 -3.35
CA ASN A 294 -18.89 -8.70 -4.50
C ASN A 294 -18.92 -7.65 -5.62
N GLN A 295 -18.78 -6.38 -5.28
CA GLN A 295 -19.01 -5.29 -6.22
C GLN A 295 -17.74 -4.56 -6.66
N VAL A 296 -16.65 -4.53 -5.86
CA VAL A 296 -15.40 -3.89 -6.31
C VAL A 296 -14.75 -4.74 -7.41
N LYS A 297 -14.60 -4.16 -8.58
CA LYS A 297 -13.97 -4.81 -9.74
C LYS A 297 -12.57 -4.27 -10.03
N GLU A 298 -12.33 -3.01 -9.70
CA GLU A 298 -11.06 -2.36 -9.99
C GLU A 298 -10.77 -1.27 -8.95
N VAL A 299 -9.52 -1.13 -8.60
CA VAL A 299 -9.00 -0.05 -7.75
C VAL A 299 -8.04 0.77 -8.60
N ARG A 300 -8.23 2.08 -8.64
CA ARG A 300 -7.33 3.02 -9.33
C ARG A 300 -6.65 3.90 -8.31
N VAL A 301 -5.34 4.01 -8.44
CA VAL A 301 -4.54 4.93 -7.62
C VAL A 301 -3.78 5.86 -8.54
N TYR A 302 -3.94 7.15 -8.31
CA TYR A 302 -3.29 8.21 -9.05
C TYR A 302 -2.33 8.92 -8.11
N ILE A 303 -1.07 9.05 -8.52
CA ILE A 303 -0.03 9.65 -7.68
C ILE A 303 0.71 10.69 -8.51
N LEU A 304 0.64 11.95 -8.08
CA LEU A 304 1.42 13.03 -8.66
C LEU A 304 2.75 13.14 -7.91
N ALA A 305 3.83 12.89 -8.61
CA ALA A 305 5.16 12.99 -8.02
C ALA A 305 6.14 13.74 -8.93
N GLN A 306 7.17 14.29 -8.32
CA GLN A 306 8.25 14.96 -9.01
C GLN A 306 9.22 13.92 -9.59
N GLU A 307 9.71 14.16 -10.80
CA GLU A 307 10.81 13.41 -11.41
C GLU A 307 12.11 14.23 -11.42
N GLY A 308 13.20 13.61 -10.99
CA GLY A 308 14.53 14.24 -11.01
C GLY A 308 14.70 15.35 -9.99
N GLN A 309 15.51 16.33 -10.35
CA GLN A 309 15.82 17.48 -9.49
C GLN A 309 15.38 18.80 -10.15
N ARG A 310 15.49 19.91 -9.38
CA ARG A 310 15.21 21.26 -9.86
C ARG A 310 16.03 21.60 -11.11
N ASP A 311 15.33 22.08 -12.16
CA ASP A 311 15.93 22.52 -13.42
C ASP A 311 15.57 23.98 -13.69
N ARG A 312 16.55 24.87 -13.57
CA ARG A 312 16.37 26.32 -13.77
C ARG A 312 15.98 26.71 -15.20
N ASN A 313 16.28 25.84 -16.16
CA ASN A 313 16.01 26.09 -17.57
C ASN A 313 14.68 25.48 -18.03
N TYR A 314 13.99 24.77 -17.12
CA TYR A 314 12.73 24.13 -17.38
C TYR A 314 11.57 24.93 -16.77
N THR A 315 10.44 24.93 -17.43
CA THR A 315 9.18 25.49 -16.91
C THR A 315 8.07 24.48 -17.13
N TYR A 316 7.51 23.97 -16.05
CA TYR A 316 6.34 23.09 -16.12
C TYR A 316 5.11 23.93 -16.51
N PRO A 317 4.33 23.50 -17.54
CA PRO A 317 3.33 24.38 -18.14
C PRO A 317 1.98 24.42 -17.39
N ASN A 318 1.71 23.44 -16.50
CA ASN A 318 0.39 23.29 -15.89
C ASN A 318 0.43 23.49 -14.36
N PRO A 319 -0.06 24.63 -13.82
CA PRO A 319 -0.07 24.89 -12.39
C PRO A 319 -1.07 24.01 -11.61
N THR A 320 -2.08 23.45 -12.28
CA THR A 320 -3.15 22.66 -11.66
C THR A 320 -3.34 21.33 -12.41
N PRO A 321 -2.34 20.42 -12.34
CA PRO A 321 -2.46 19.11 -12.97
C PRO A 321 -3.62 18.30 -12.36
N ARG A 322 -4.35 17.59 -13.22
CA ARG A 322 -5.37 16.65 -12.77
C ARG A 322 -4.71 15.40 -12.17
N VAL A 323 -5.03 15.11 -10.91
CA VAL A 323 -4.67 13.83 -10.25
C VAL A 323 -5.90 12.95 -10.27
N GLY A 324 -6.01 12.12 -11.31
CA GLY A 324 -7.20 11.34 -11.60
C GLY A 324 -7.60 11.37 -13.08
N GLU A 325 -8.85 11.06 -13.33
CA GLU A 325 -9.50 11.06 -14.65
C GLU A 325 -10.73 11.96 -14.63
N ALA A 326 -11.43 12.07 -15.77
CA ALA A 326 -12.68 12.83 -15.86
C ALA A 326 -13.73 12.27 -14.88
N GLY A 327 -14.15 13.09 -13.92
CA GLY A 327 -15.11 12.71 -12.88
C GLY A 327 -14.52 11.96 -11.67
N ILE A 328 -13.20 11.71 -11.64
CA ILE A 328 -12.52 11.00 -10.56
C ILE A 328 -11.28 11.79 -10.15
N GLY A 329 -10.99 11.85 -8.83
CA GLY A 329 -9.86 12.62 -8.31
C GLY A 329 -10.10 14.11 -8.41
N ARG A 330 -9.03 14.89 -8.35
CA ARG A 330 -9.09 16.35 -8.26
C ARG A 330 -8.01 17.06 -9.09
N ASP A 331 -8.14 18.35 -9.24
CA ASP A 331 -7.08 19.21 -9.75
C ASP A 331 -6.24 19.68 -8.57
N PHE A 332 -4.95 19.37 -8.59
CA PHE A 332 -4.02 19.72 -7.52
C PHE A 332 -3.36 21.07 -7.81
N ASP A 333 -3.50 22.05 -6.93
CA ASP A 333 -2.88 23.36 -7.08
C ASP A 333 -1.41 23.31 -6.64
N LEU A 334 -0.51 23.14 -7.60
CA LEU A 334 0.93 23.18 -7.38
C LEU A 334 1.39 24.54 -6.84
N ASN A 335 0.76 25.63 -7.29
CA ASN A 335 1.16 26.97 -6.91
C ASN A 335 0.87 27.28 -5.43
N ALA A 336 -0.23 26.74 -4.89
CA ALA A 336 -0.58 26.90 -3.49
C ALA A 336 0.25 26.02 -2.55
N ASN A 337 0.66 24.83 -2.99
CA ASN A 337 1.20 23.78 -2.12
C ASN A 337 2.71 23.58 -2.26
N ILE A 338 3.31 23.86 -3.40
CA ILE A 338 4.70 23.47 -3.70
C ILE A 338 5.53 24.70 -4.03
N THR A 339 6.61 24.89 -3.30
CA THR A 339 7.54 26.00 -3.55
C THR A 339 8.31 25.76 -4.85
N ASP A 340 8.34 26.79 -5.71
CA ASP A 340 9.12 26.79 -6.95
C ASP A 340 8.77 25.67 -7.95
N TRP A 341 7.53 25.19 -7.85
CA TRP A 341 6.97 24.03 -8.56
C TRP A 341 7.24 24.03 -10.07
N SER A 342 7.29 25.20 -10.69
CA SER A 342 7.46 25.33 -12.15
C SER A 342 8.82 24.86 -12.67
N HIS A 343 9.83 24.81 -11.80
CA HIS A 343 11.17 24.35 -12.15
C HIS A 343 11.39 22.84 -11.92
N TYR A 344 10.32 22.09 -11.69
CA TYR A 344 10.34 20.64 -11.52
C TYR A 344 9.51 19.94 -12.58
N ARG A 345 9.84 18.70 -12.90
CA ARG A 345 9.04 17.84 -13.77
C ARG A 345 8.07 17.04 -12.93
N TRP A 346 6.79 17.17 -13.23
CA TRP A 346 5.72 16.46 -12.54
C TRP A 346 5.21 15.33 -13.42
N LYS A 347 5.02 14.17 -12.83
CA LYS A 347 4.50 12.97 -13.48
C LYS A 347 3.33 12.40 -12.69
N LEU A 348 2.30 12.05 -13.40
CA LEU A 348 1.18 11.29 -12.89
C LEU A 348 1.44 9.80 -13.10
N TYR A 349 1.59 9.07 -12.00
CA TYR A 349 1.58 7.62 -12.01
C TYR A 349 0.15 7.14 -11.84
N THR A 350 -0.26 6.15 -12.64
CA THR A 350 -1.60 5.56 -12.57
C THR A 350 -1.46 4.06 -12.38
N LEU A 351 -2.00 3.55 -11.29
CA LEU A 351 -2.13 2.12 -11.04
C LEU A 351 -3.59 1.74 -11.25
N VAL A 352 -3.80 0.73 -12.09
CA VAL A 352 -5.10 0.10 -12.33
C VAL A 352 -4.99 -1.34 -11.90
N VAL A 353 -5.67 -1.73 -10.83
CA VAL A 353 -5.52 -3.03 -10.18
C VAL A 353 -6.87 -3.71 -10.02
N ARG A 354 -6.94 -4.98 -10.39
CA ARG A 354 -8.10 -5.84 -10.15
C ARG A 354 -7.79 -6.78 -9.00
N PRO A 355 -8.42 -6.60 -7.82
CA PRO A 355 -8.19 -7.47 -6.70
C PRO A 355 -8.64 -8.90 -6.99
N SER A 356 -7.74 -9.88 -6.81
CA SER A 356 -8.01 -11.28 -7.18
C SER A 356 -8.96 -12.01 -6.21
N ASN A 357 -9.12 -11.49 -4.98
CA ASN A 357 -9.94 -12.11 -3.95
C ASN A 357 -11.27 -11.37 -3.71
N LEU A 358 -11.57 -10.36 -4.53
CA LEU A 358 -12.83 -9.64 -4.54
C LEU A 358 -13.59 -10.00 -5.82
N GLN A 359 -14.63 -10.83 -5.70
CA GLN A 359 -15.45 -11.25 -6.86
C GLN A 359 -16.89 -11.53 -6.43
#